data_9d5eb48596fa1184be92df8d66cc80c0
#
_entry.id   9d5eb48596fa1184be92df8d66cc80c0
#
_cell.length_a   1.000
_cell.length_b   1.000
_cell.length_c   1.000
_cell.angle_alpha   90.00
_cell.angle_beta   90.00
_cell.angle_gamma   90.00
#
_symmetry.space_group_name_H-M   'P 1'
#
loop_
_entity.id
_entity.type
_entity.pdbx_description
1 polymer ?
#
loop_
_entity_poly.entity_id
_entity_poly.type
_entity_poly.pdbx_seq_one_letter_code
_entity_poly.pdbx_strand_id
1 'polypeptide(L)'
;MALIRGLPKKPLIALSIFLGVLALYLFTLAPSITQRHFGADSAELAATAHTLGVAHPPGYPTYLLLAKAFSLVIPWGGVAHRINVLSALSGAGAVVLVYFTCRLFIDRTFGDSQATSFRASAAATIAAASFAFSPLLWSQSVIAEVYSLNALFTGGVMLLALRWSKAPGAGFWPLLTAGFLMGLGLGNHLTLVFVALPLTYVMVLHRRELTPVVIAKLLGALILWLSVYIYLPIRASANPPISWGDAANLEGFLWTVSATPYRGLVFGLPVADLPGRLVEWADVLVRQFNALGLFMGILGVWRLRVSK
;
A
#
# COMPACT_ATOMS: atom_id res chain seq x y z
N MET A 1 -13.77 -23.91 -22.26
CA MET A 1 -14.95 -23.38 -21.53
C MET A 1 -15.33 -24.19 -20.28
N ALA A 2 -14.94 -25.46 -20.13
CA ALA A 2 -15.25 -26.30 -18.96
C ALA A 2 -14.41 -25.97 -17.70
N LEU A 3 -13.19 -25.49 -17.84
CA LEU A 3 -12.28 -25.16 -16.72
C LEU A 3 -12.76 -23.99 -15.84
N ILE A 4 -13.62 -23.12 -16.35
CA ILE A 4 -14.09 -21.92 -15.62
C ILE A 4 -15.31 -22.21 -14.73
N ARG A 5 -16.05 -23.29 -14.98
CA ARG A 5 -17.27 -23.65 -14.23
C ARG A 5 -17.04 -24.15 -12.81
N GLY A 6 -15.82 -24.53 -12.43
CA GLY A 6 -15.49 -25.09 -11.11
C GLY A 6 -14.79 -24.14 -10.13
N LEU A 7 -14.41 -22.91 -10.55
CA LEU A 7 -13.73 -21.98 -9.65
C LEU A 7 -14.73 -21.26 -8.73
N PRO A 8 -14.41 -21.09 -7.44
CA PRO A 8 -15.27 -20.35 -6.53
C PRO A 8 -15.46 -18.92 -7.03
N LYS A 9 -16.72 -18.44 -7.04
CA LYS A 9 -17.10 -17.13 -7.64
C LYS A 9 -16.30 -15.94 -7.11
N LYS A 10 -15.91 -15.94 -5.84
CA LYS A 10 -15.17 -14.85 -5.18
C LYS A 10 -13.79 -14.59 -5.83
N PRO A 11 -12.93 -15.59 -6.07
CA PRO A 11 -11.65 -15.41 -6.79
C PRO A 11 -11.81 -14.98 -8.24
N LEU A 12 -12.84 -15.44 -8.95
CA LEU A 12 -13.09 -15.00 -10.34
C LEU A 12 -13.41 -13.51 -10.42
N ILE A 13 -14.26 -12.98 -9.53
CA ILE A 13 -14.57 -11.56 -9.46
C ILE A 13 -13.28 -10.77 -9.15
N ALA A 14 -12.49 -11.20 -8.17
CA ALA A 14 -11.23 -10.54 -7.82
C ALA A 14 -10.25 -10.52 -8.99
N LEU A 15 -10.12 -11.64 -9.73
CA LEU A 15 -9.29 -11.72 -10.92
C LEU A 15 -9.80 -10.78 -12.04
N SER A 16 -11.11 -10.72 -12.26
CA SER A 16 -11.71 -9.81 -13.24
C SER A 16 -11.48 -8.35 -12.87
N ILE A 17 -11.60 -7.98 -11.59
CA ILE A 17 -11.27 -6.63 -11.09
C ILE A 17 -9.77 -6.35 -11.34
N PHE A 18 -8.88 -7.27 -10.96
CA PHE A 18 -7.44 -7.11 -11.17
C PHE A 18 -7.10 -6.85 -12.62
N LEU A 19 -7.55 -7.74 -13.52
CA LEU A 19 -7.24 -7.66 -14.95
C LEU A 19 -7.85 -6.41 -15.60
N GLY A 20 -9.09 -6.04 -15.26
CA GLY A 20 -9.75 -4.85 -15.78
C GLY A 20 -9.06 -3.56 -15.33
N VAL A 21 -8.71 -3.44 -14.04
CA VAL A 21 -8.00 -2.27 -13.52
C VAL A 21 -6.57 -2.22 -14.05
N LEU A 22 -5.87 -3.36 -14.10
CA LEU A 22 -4.52 -3.42 -14.66
C LEU A 22 -4.52 -3.00 -16.14
N ALA A 23 -5.45 -3.51 -16.95
CA ALA A 23 -5.57 -3.14 -18.36
C ALA A 23 -5.79 -1.62 -18.52
N LEU A 24 -6.66 -1.02 -17.69
CA LEU A 24 -6.90 0.40 -17.68
C LEU A 24 -5.64 1.21 -17.33
N TYR A 25 -4.94 0.81 -16.27
CA TYR A 25 -3.71 1.49 -15.83
C TYR A 25 -2.59 1.34 -16.86
N LEU A 26 -2.43 0.16 -17.47
CA LEU A 26 -1.46 -0.04 -18.55
C LEU A 26 -1.81 0.77 -19.81
N PHE A 27 -3.09 0.91 -20.15
CA PHE A 27 -3.53 1.73 -21.29
C PHE A 27 -3.25 3.23 -21.07
N THR A 28 -3.30 3.69 -19.83
CA THR A 28 -3.04 5.10 -19.45
C THR A 28 -1.63 5.31 -18.88
N LEU A 29 -0.78 4.28 -18.93
CA LEU A 29 0.57 4.31 -18.37
C LEU A 29 1.43 5.39 -19.04
N ALA A 30 2.18 6.15 -18.25
CA ALA A 30 3.13 7.10 -18.78
C ALA A 30 4.19 6.38 -19.63
N PRO A 31 4.43 6.81 -20.87
CA PRO A 31 5.36 6.13 -21.79
C PRO A 31 6.84 6.31 -21.36
N SER A 32 7.11 7.29 -20.49
CA SER A 32 8.43 7.62 -19.99
C SER A 32 8.31 8.39 -18.67
N ILE A 33 9.39 9.04 -18.24
CA ILE A 33 9.41 10.02 -17.15
C ILE A 33 8.41 11.14 -17.46
N THR A 34 7.64 11.58 -16.46
CA THR A 34 6.70 12.68 -16.57
C THR A 34 6.62 13.46 -15.27
N GLN A 35 6.39 14.76 -15.38
CA GLN A 35 6.05 15.62 -14.24
C GLN A 35 4.54 15.73 -14.01
N ARG A 36 3.73 15.12 -14.90
CA ARG A 36 2.28 15.04 -14.67
C ARG A 36 1.98 14.18 -13.44
N HIS A 37 0.80 14.37 -12.88
CA HIS A 37 0.32 13.57 -11.75
C HIS A 37 1.15 13.72 -10.48
N PHE A 38 1.77 14.89 -10.26
CA PHE A 38 2.70 15.15 -9.14
C PHE A 38 3.94 14.25 -9.15
N GLY A 39 4.37 13.80 -10.34
CA GLY A 39 5.51 12.90 -10.53
C GLY A 39 6.87 13.60 -10.39
N ALA A 40 7.03 14.50 -9.40
CA ALA A 40 8.28 15.22 -9.17
C ALA A 40 9.45 14.26 -8.91
N ASP A 41 9.18 13.16 -8.18
CA ASP A 41 10.17 12.18 -7.77
C ASP A 41 10.36 11.05 -8.80
N SER A 42 9.47 10.93 -9.79
CA SER A 42 9.46 9.84 -10.78
C SER A 42 10.77 9.72 -11.55
N ALA A 43 11.37 10.84 -11.92
CA ALA A 43 12.64 10.88 -12.65
C ALA A 43 13.79 10.37 -11.80
N GLU A 44 13.89 10.85 -10.56
CA GLU A 44 14.89 10.44 -9.60
C GLU A 44 14.75 8.97 -9.25
N LEU A 45 13.54 8.53 -8.90
CA LEU A 45 13.24 7.15 -8.52
C LEU A 45 13.60 6.17 -9.66
N ALA A 46 13.25 6.52 -10.91
CA ALA A 46 13.58 5.68 -12.06
C ALA A 46 15.10 5.62 -12.33
N ALA A 47 15.80 6.76 -12.27
CA ALA A 47 17.24 6.82 -12.46
C ALA A 47 18.01 6.12 -11.33
N THR A 48 17.58 6.33 -10.08
CA THR A 48 18.18 5.70 -8.90
C THR A 48 17.96 4.19 -8.91
N ALA A 49 16.76 3.70 -9.27
CA ALA A 49 16.51 2.28 -9.41
C ALA A 49 17.37 1.67 -10.54
N HIS A 50 17.51 2.36 -11.67
CA HIS A 50 18.32 1.88 -12.79
C HIS A 50 19.78 1.71 -12.42
N THR A 51 20.37 2.66 -11.69
CA THR A 51 21.76 2.67 -11.26
C THR A 51 22.00 1.93 -9.94
N LEU A 52 20.94 1.48 -9.25
CA LEU A 52 21.01 0.98 -7.88
C LEU A 52 21.68 2.00 -6.94
N GLY A 53 21.26 3.24 -7.02
CA GLY A 53 21.72 4.34 -6.18
C GLY A 53 21.01 4.42 -4.84
N VAL A 54 21.20 5.54 -4.14
CA VAL A 54 20.48 5.90 -2.91
C VAL A 54 19.60 7.12 -3.21
N ALA A 55 18.30 6.95 -3.18
CA ALA A 55 17.32 8.02 -3.40
C ALA A 55 17.26 8.98 -2.20
N HIS A 56 16.59 10.13 -2.41
CA HIS A 56 16.33 11.08 -1.32
C HIS A 56 15.70 10.39 -0.10
N PRO A 57 15.87 10.95 1.12
CA PRO A 57 15.32 10.33 2.33
C PRO A 57 13.81 10.04 2.23
N PRO A 58 13.37 8.82 2.65
CA PRO A 58 14.08 7.83 3.45
C PRO A 58 14.88 6.76 2.67
N GLY A 59 15.22 6.98 1.40
CA GLY A 59 16.08 6.10 0.60
C GLY A 59 15.35 4.98 -0.16
N TYR A 60 14.12 4.64 0.18
CA TYR A 60 13.19 3.72 -0.51
C TYR A 60 13.77 2.35 -0.95
N PRO A 61 14.56 1.63 -0.14
CA PRO A 61 15.30 0.45 -0.60
C PRO A 61 14.39 -0.65 -1.17
N THR A 62 13.23 -0.90 -0.61
CA THR A 62 12.27 -1.89 -1.14
C THR A 62 11.77 -1.49 -2.53
N TYR A 63 11.40 -0.21 -2.70
CA TYR A 63 10.95 0.28 -4.00
C TYR A 63 12.05 0.16 -5.06
N LEU A 64 13.25 0.63 -4.75
CA LEU A 64 14.37 0.65 -5.70
C LEU A 64 14.75 -0.77 -6.17
N LEU A 65 14.76 -1.75 -5.26
CA LEU A 65 15.03 -3.15 -5.60
C LEU A 65 13.96 -3.74 -6.52
N LEU A 66 12.67 -3.50 -6.20
CA LEU A 66 11.56 -3.94 -7.04
C LEU A 66 11.56 -3.23 -8.39
N ALA A 67 11.74 -1.91 -8.40
CA ALA A 67 11.82 -1.12 -9.62
C ALA A 67 12.98 -1.56 -10.52
N LYS A 68 14.16 -1.89 -9.93
CA LYS A 68 15.27 -2.49 -10.66
C LYS A 68 14.87 -3.83 -11.28
N ALA A 69 14.25 -4.72 -10.51
CA ALA A 69 13.81 -6.01 -11.02
C ALA A 69 12.84 -5.85 -12.20
N PHE A 70 11.86 -4.95 -12.09
CA PHE A 70 10.92 -4.65 -13.18
C PHE A 70 11.63 -4.08 -14.42
N SER A 71 12.62 -3.21 -14.23
CA SER A 71 13.41 -2.65 -15.33
C SER A 71 14.18 -3.72 -16.12
N LEU A 72 14.46 -4.87 -15.50
CA LEU A 72 15.19 -5.99 -16.11
C LEU A 72 14.27 -7.05 -16.71
N VAL A 73 13.12 -7.32 -16.04
CA VAL A 73 12.21 -8.42 -16.42
C VAL A 73 11.25 -8.01 -17.53
N ILE A 74 10.80 -6.76 -17.55
CA ILE A 74 9.90 -6.27 -18.60
C ILE A 74 10.71 -6.07 -19.90
N PRO A 75 10.39 -6.79 -21.00
CA PRO A 75 11.23 -6.78 -22.20
C PRO A 75 10.95 -5.63 -23.16
N TRP A 76 9.93 -4.79 -22.91
CA TRP A 76 9.51 -3.71 -23.81
C TRP A 76 9.52 -2.35 -23.12
N GLY A 77 9.59 -1.29 -23.92
CA GLY A 77 9.61 0.09 -23.46
C GLY A 77 10.96 0.53 -22.88
N GLY A 78 11.10 1.82 -22.59
CA GLY A 78 12.25 2.39 -21.90
C GLY A 78 12.27 2.03 -20.41
N VAL A 79 13.36 2.30 -19.72
CA VAL A 79 13.54 1.98 -18.28
C VAL A 79 12.42 2.55 -17.42
N ALA A 80 12.09 3.82 -17.58
CA ALA A 80 11.02 4.46 -16.83
C ALA A 80 9.65 3.81 -17.08
N HIS A 81 9.33 3.47 -18.34
CA HIS A 81 8.10 2.76 -18.68
C HIS A 81 8.00 1.41 -17.96
N ARG A 82 9.08 0.64 -17.93
CA ARG A 82 9.15 -0.67 -17.25
C ARG A 82 8.91 -0.53 -15.74
N ILE A 83 9.43 0.54 -15.14
CA ILE A 83 9.22 0.84 -13.71
C ILE A 83 7.79 1.31 -13.46
N ASN A 84 7.18 2.09 -14.37
CA ASN A 84 5.78 2.48 -14.27
C ASN A 84 4.83 1.27 -14.20
N VAL A 85 5.18 0.14 -14.86
CA VAL A 85 4.40 -1.12 -14.76
C VAL A 85 4.34 -1.65 -13.32
N LEU A 86 5.39 -1.46 -12.50
CA LEU A 86 5.34 -1.81 -11.07
C LEU A 86 4.23 -1.05 -10.35
N SER A 87 4.09 0.25 -10.62
CA SER A 87 3.02 1.08 -10.03
C SER A 87 1.63 0.62 -10.47
N ALA A 88 1.46 0.28 -11.76
CA ALA A 88 0.19 -0.22 -12.29
C ALA A 88 -0.23 -1.56 -11.64
N LEU A 89 0.70 -2.51 -11.53
CA LEU A 89 0.46 -3.80 -10.86
C LEU A 89 0.16 -3.62 -9.38
N SER A 90 0.90 -2.75 -8.71
CA SER A 90 0.71 -2.45 -7.29
C SER A 90 -0.65 -1.81 -7.02
N GLY A 91 -1.05 -0.83 -7.83
CA GLY A 91 -2.36 -0.18 -7.73
C GLY A 91 -3.51 -1.16 -7.99
N ALA A 92 -3.43 -1.97 -9.06
CA ALA A 92 -4.44 -2.99 -9.34
C ALA A 92 -4.52 -4.04 -8.21
N GLY A 93 -3.38 -4.44 -7.63
CA GLY A 93 -3.33 -5.31 -6.47
C GLY A 93 -3.98 -4.69 -5.24
N ALA A 94 -3.72 -3.41 -4.96
CA ALA A 94 -4.33 -2.67 -3.85
C ALA A 94 -5.86 -2.63 -3.97
N VAL A 95 -6.40 -2.44 -5.19
CA VAL A 95 -7.85 -2.47 -5.46
C VAL A 95 -8.45 -3.83 -5.13
N VAL A 96 -7.77 -4.92 -5.47
CA VAL A 96 -8.22 -6.29 -5.10
C VAL A 96 -8.21 -6.50 -3.59
N LEU A 97 -7.22 -5.94 -2.88
CA LEU A 97 -7.19 -6.01 -1.41
C LEU A 97 -8.35 -5.25 -0.78
N VAL A 98 -8.76 -4.11 -1.35
CA VAL A 98 -9.98 -3.40 -0.93
C VAL A 98 -11.22 -4.28 -1.14
N TYR A 99 -11.36 -4.94 -2.30
CA TYR A 99 -12.45 -5.88 -2.54
C TYR A 99 -12.52 -6.97 -1.46
N PHE A 100 -11.41 -7.65 -1.17
CA PHE A 100 -11.39 -8.70 -0.16
C PHE A 100 -11.63 -8.18 1.26
N THR A 101 -11.13 -6.99 1.59
CA THR A 101 -11.35 -6.35 2.90
C THR A 101 -12.83 -6.02 3.10
N CYS A 102 -13.47 -5.41 2.10
CA CYS A 102 -14.91 -5.12 2.13
C CYS A 102 -15.74 -6.41 2.23
N ARG A 103 -15.38 -7.44 1.45
CA ARG A 103 -16.04 -8.75 1.54
C ARG A 103 -15.95 -9.35 2.93
N LEU A 104 -14.74 -9.38 3.50
CA LEU A 104 -14.52 -9.91 4.84
C LEU A 104 -15.35 -9.16 5.89
N PHE A 105 -15.45 -7.84 5.76
CA PHE A 105 -16.23 -7.00 6.66
C PHE A 105 -17.74 -7.29 6.56
N ILE A 106 -18.27 -7.40 5.35
CA ILE A 106 -19.68 -7.64 5.10
C ILE A 106 -20.08 -9.05 5.56
N ASP A 107 -19.25 -10.07 5.23
CA ASP A 107 -19.47 -11.45 5.65
C ASP A 107 -19.49 -11.60 7.19
N ARG A 108 -18.69 -10.78 7.91
CA ARG A 108 -18.72 -10.74 9.39
C ARG A 108 -19.99 -10.13 9.96
N THR A 109 -20.51 -9.11 9.31
CA THR A 109 -21.63 -8.31 9.83
C THR A 109 -22.99 -8.95 9.53
N PHE A 110 -23.16 -9.55 8.35
CA PHE A 110 -24.45 -10.00 7.84
C PHE A 110 -24.55 -11.52 7.61
N GLY A 111 -23.49 -12.29 7.87
CA GLY A 111 -23.43 -13.72 7.63
C GLY A 111 -23.21 -14.08 6.13
N ASP A 112 -23.04 -15.37 5.83
CA ASP A 112 -22.68 -15.89 4.50
C ASP A 112 -23.84 -16.71 3.86
N SER A 113 -25.05 -16.13 3.76
CA SER A 113 -26.13 -16.70 2.97
C SER A 113 -25.90 -16.42 1.47
N GLN A 114 -26.53 -17.21 0.57
CA GLN A 114 -26.37 -17.02 -0.88
C GLN A 114 -26.81 -15.62 -1.35
N ALA A 115 -27.94 -15.10 -0.82
CA ALA A 115 -28.43 -13.76 -1.14
C ALA A 115 -27.49 -12.66 -0.59
N THR A 116 -26.99 -12.84 0.63
CA THR A 116 -26.00 -11.95 1.25
C THR A 116 -24.69 -11.98 0.49
N SER A 117 -24.26 -13.15 0.02
CA SER A 117 -23.01 -13.32 -0.74
C SER A 117 -23.01 -12.55 -2.07
N PHE A 118 -24.13 -12.52 -2.81
CA PHE A 118 -24.26 -11.72 -4.03
C PHE A 118 -24.19 -10.22 -3.74
N ARG A 119 -25.02 -9.73 -2.79
CA ARG A 119 -25.05 -8.31 -2.40
C ARG A 119 -23.69 -7.84 -1.87
N ALA A 120 -23.05 -8.68 -1.08
CA ALA A 120 -21.72 -8.39 -0.55
C ALA A 120 -20.65 -8.33 -1.65
N SER A 121 -20.71 -9.21 -2.69
CA SER A 121 -19.81 -9.12 -3.83
C SER A 121 -20.04 -7.84 -4.62
N ALA A 122 -21.30 -7.47 -4.87
CA ALA A 122 -21.64 -6.24 -5.58
C ALA A 122 -21.13 -5.00 -4.82
N ALA A 123 -21.41 -4.91 -3.51
CA ALA A 123 -20.96 -3.79 -2.67
C ALA A 123 -19.42 -3.70 -2.61
N ALA A 124 -18.73 -4.84 -2.44
CA ALA A 124 -17.27 -4.87 -2.44
C ALA A 124 -16.68 -4.49 -3.81
N THR A 125 -17.33 -4.87 -4.92
CA THR A 125 -16.92 -4.47 -6.27
C THR A 125 -17.10 -2.97 -6.47
N ILE A 126 -18.21 -2.38 -6.01
CA ILE A 126 -18.44 -0.93 -6.06
C ILE A 126 -17.38 -0.19 -5.27
N ALA A 127 -17.07 -0.64 -4.03
CA ALA A 127 -16.02 -0.03 -3.20
C ALA A 127 -14.64 -0.12 -3.87
N ALA A 128 -14.29 -1.29 -4.42
CA ALA A 128 -13.04 -1.50 -5.16
C ALA A 128 -12.96 -0.62 -6.41
N ALA A 129 -14.06 -0.52 -7.19
CA ALA A 129 -14.13 0.35 -8.35
C ALA A 129 -14.01 1.83 -7.96
N SER A 130 -14.70 2.28 -6.92
CA SER A 130 -14.57 3.66 -6.42
C SER A 130 -13.13 3.99 -6.05
N PHE A 131 -12.40 3.05 -5.45
CA PHE A 131 -10.98 3.21 -5.14
C PHE A 131 -10.11 3.20 -6.39
N ALA A 132 -10.36 2.29 -7.35
CA ALA A 132 -9.62 2.20 -8.60
C ALA A 132 -9.72 3.46 -9.45
N PHE A 133 -10.92 4.07 -9.50
CA PHE A 133 -11.18 5.28 -10.27
C PHE A 133 -10.93 6.57 -9.48
N SER A 134 -10.48 6.47 -8.21
CA SER A 134 -10.10 7.67 -7.48
C SER A 134 -8.91 8.36 -8.17
N PRO A 135 -8.99 9.67 -8.42
CA PRO A 135 -7.94 10.40 -9.15
C PRO A 135 -6.54 10.22 -8.56
N LEU A 136 -6.45 10.15 -7.23
CA LEU A 136 -5.16 10.00 -6.55
C LEU A 136 -4.54 8.62 -6.82
N LEU A 137 -5.27 7.51 -6.59
CA LEU A 137 -4.72 6.18 -6.83
C LEU A 137 -4.36 5.98 -8.31
N TRP A 138 -5.27 6.39 -9.22
CA TRP A 138 -5.03 6.23 -10.65
C TRP A 138 -3.79 6.99 -11.08
N SER A 139 -3.69 8.28 -10.73
CA SER A 139 -2.56 9.11 -11.11
C SER A 139 -1.22 8.52 -10.63
N GLN A 140 -1.18 7.98 -9.41
CA GLN A 140 0.02 7.37 -8.84
C GLN A 140 0.29 5.95 -9.35
N SER A 141 -0.70 5.31 -9.98
CA SER A 141 -0.56 3.97 -10.56
C SER A 141 -0.03 3.97 -12.00
N VAL A 142 0.09 5.14 -12.63
CA VAL A 142 0.51 5.26 -14.04
C VAL A 142 1.89 5.91 -14.22
N ILE A 143 2.57 6.20 -13.13
CA ILE A 143 3.93 6.80 -13.09
C ILE A 143 4.83 6.05 -12.09
N ALA A 144 6.13 6.26 -12.16
CA ALA A 144 7.11 5.68 -11.24
C ALA A 144 7.03 6.40 -9.88
N GLU A 145 6.17 5.88 -9.00
CA GLU A 145 5.96 6.44 -7.66
C GLU A 145 5.75 5.36 -6.60
N VAL A 146 6.10 5.67 -5.36
CA VAL A 146 6.09 4.76 -4.23
C VAL A 146 4.67 4.51 -3.67
N TYR A 147 3.70 5.38 -3.99
CA TYR A 147 2.39 5.42 -3.32
C TYR A 147 1.48 4.25 -3.67
N SER A 148 1.47 3.77 -4.91
CA SER A 148 0.67 2.59 -5.30
C SER A 148 1.16 1.33 -4.61
N LEU A 149 2.49 1.17 -4.48
CA LEU A 149 3.09 0.06 -3.74
C LEU A 149 2.82 0.20 -2.23
N ASN A 150 2.83 1.42 -1.70
CA ASN A 150 2.44 1.69 -0.32
C ASN A 150 0.97 1.32 -0.03
N ALA A 151 0.06 1.61 -0.97
CA ALA A 151 -1.34 1.21 -0.88
C ALA A 151 -1.49 -0.33 -0.89
N LEU A 152 -0.71 -1.03 -1.70
CA LEU A 152 -0.67 -2.50 -1.73
C LEU A 152 -0.21 -3.06 -0.39
N PHE A 153 0.89 -2.57 0.19
CA PHE A 153 1.36 -2.98 1.51
C PHE A 153 0.33 -2.68 2.60
N THR A 154 -0.24 -1.48 2.61
CA THR A 154 -1.29 -1.07 3.56
C THR A 154 -2.49 -2.02 3.50
N GLY A 155 -3.03 -2.26 2.31
CA GLY A 155 -4.15 -3.17 2.11
C GLY A 155 -3.83 -4.61 2.52
N GLY A 156 -2.60 -5.08 2.22
CA GLY A 156 -2.12 -6.41 2.60
C GLY A 156 -2.06 -6.60 4.11
N VAL A 157 -1.41 -5.67 4.82
CA VAL A 157 -1.30 -5.69 6.29
C VAL A 157 -2.69 -5.66 6.93
N MET A 158 -3.56 -4.74 6.48
CA MET A 158 -4.92 -4.61 7.02
C MET A 158 -5.77 -5.86 6.79
N LEU A 159 -5.76 -6.42 5.58
CA LEU A 159 -6.52 -7.64 5.27
C LEU A 159 -6.04 -8.82 6.11
N LEU A 160 -4.73 -8.99 6.28
CA LEU A 160 -4.16 -10.09 7.07
C LEU A 160 -4.47 -9.93 8.56
N ALA A 161 -4.37 -8.71 9.11
CA ALA A 161 -4.77 -8.41 10.48
C ALA A 161 -6.26 -8.74 10.73
N LEU A 162 -7.14 -8.33 9.81
CA LEU A 162 -8.57 -8.63 9.89
C LEU A 162 -8.86 -10.13 9.73
N ARG A 163 -8.14 -10.85 8.87
CA ARG A 163 -8.27 -12.31 8.74
C ARG A 163 -7.87 -13.03 10.03
N TRP A 164 -6.75 -12.64 10.62
CA TRP A 164 -6.32 -13.19 11.89
C TRP A 164 -7.36 -12.90 13.00
N SER A 165 -7.83 -11.67 13.09
CA SER A 165 -8.88 -11.27 14.04
C SER A 165 -10.19 -12.06 13.90
N LYS A 166 -10.46 -12.66 12.74
CA LYS A 166 -11.66 -13.51 12.54
C LYS A 166 -11.51 -14.88 13.21
N ALA A 167 -10.31 -15.43 13.26
CA ALA A 167 -10.04 -16.76 13.81
C ALA A 167 -8.64 -16.78 14.47
N PRO A 168 -8.42 -16.10 15.61
CA PRO A 168 -7.10 -15.97 16.22
C PRO A 168 -6.50 -17.32 16.59
N GLY A 169 -7.33 -18.28 17.04
CA GLY A 169 -6.92 -19.64 17.38
C GLY A 169 -6.56 -20.53 16.18
N ALA A 170 -6.84 -20.12 14.94
CA ALA A 170 -6.50 -20.91 13.75
C ALA A 170 -5.01 -20.78 13.33
N GLY A 171 -4.23 -19.98 14.04
CA GLY A 171 -2.78 -19.82 13.82
C GLY A 171 -2.36 -18.37 13.59
N PHE A 172 -1.05 -18.15 13.66
CA PHE A 172 -0.44 -16.81 13.62
C PHE A 172 0.09 -16.41 12.25
N TRP A 173 0.01 -17.27 11.24
CA TRP A 173 0.57 -16.99 9.92
C TRP A 173 0.09 -15.69 9.28
N PRO A 174 -1.21 -15.32 9.33
CA PRO A 174 -1.64 -14.04 8.79
C PRO A 174 -0.99 -12.86 9.50
N LEU A 175 -0.83 -12.93 10.82
CA LEU A 175 -0.21 -11.88 11.62
C LEU A 175 1.30 -11.79 11.36
N LEU A 176 1.99 -12.95 11.25
CA LEU A 176 3.42 -12.99 10.89
C LEU A 176 3.66 -12.41 9.49
N THR A 177 2.80 -12.77 8.53
CA THR A 177 2.88 -12.21 7.18
C THR A 177 2.56 -10.71 7.17
N ALA A 178 1.66 -10.23 8.04
CA ALA A 178 1.42 -8.79 8.20
C ALA A 178 2.66 -8.06 8.73
N GLY A 179 3.36 -8.64 9.73
CA GLY A 179 4.64 -8.11 10.24
C GLY A 179 5.73 -8.06 9.17
N PHE A 180 5.82 -9.11 8.35
CA PHE A 180 6.70 -9.19 7.19
C PHE A 180 6.41 -8.06 6.18
N LEU A 181 5.15 -7.93 5.74
CA LEU A 181 4.76 -6.88 4.79
C LEU A 181 4.95 -5.48 5.38
N MET A 182 4.77 -5.33 6.70
CA MET A 182 5.02 -4.08 7.41
C MET A 182 6.50 -3.67 7.32
N GLY A 183 7.43 -4.59 7.55
CA GLY A 183 8.86 -4.34 7.46
C GLY A 183 9.30 -3.98 6.04
N LEU A 184 8.89 -4.76 5.03
CA LEU A 184 9.15 -4.43 3.63
C LEU A 184 8.55 -3.08 3.22
N GLY A 185 7.31 -2.85 3.63
CA GLY A 185 6.59 -1.64 3.26
C GLY A 185 7.17 -0.38 3.90
N LEU A 186 7.77 -0.46 5.10
CA LEU A 186 8.53 0.64 5.68
C LEU A 186 9.75 0.98 4.83
N GLY A 187 10.41 -0.01 4.21
CA GLY A 187 11.46 0.21 3.21
C GLY A 187 10.95 0.76 1.86
N ASN A 188 9.62 0.80 1.66
CA ASN A 188 9.01 1.49 0.53
C ASN A 188 8.59 2.93 0.89
N HIS A 189 7.90 3.14 2.01
CA HIS A 189 7.48 4.47 2.43
C HIS A 189 7.17 4.53 3.93
N LEU A 190 7.70 5.55 4.63
CA LEU A 190 7.59 5.66 6.09
C LEU A 190 6.16 5.84 6.60
N THR A 191 5.25 6.39 5.78
CA THR A 191 3.84 6.55 6.20
C THR A 191 3.15 5.24 6.53
N LEU A 192 3.71 4.10 6.12
CA LEU A 192 3.20 2.79 6.53
C LEU A 192 3.23 2.61 8.05
N VAL A 193 4.06 3.35 8.78
CA VAL A 193 4.07 3.34 10.26
C VAL A 193 2.69 3.61 10.85
N PHE A 194 1.86 4.42 10.20
CA PHE A 194 0.50 4.70 10.67
C PHE A 194 -0.41 3.46 10.67
N VAL A 195 -0.10 2.44 9.86
CA VAL A 195 -0.81 1.15 9.86
C VAL A 195 -0.53 0.35 11.14
N ALA A 196 0.55 0.68 11.86
CA ALA A 196 0.81 0.09 13.17
C ALA A 196 -0.33 0.38 14.19
N LEU A 197 -1.00 1.52 14.10
CA LEU A 197 -2.10 1.90 15.00
C LEU A 197 -3.28 0.92 14.90
N PRO A 198 -3.94 0.73 13.73
CA PRO A 198 -5.02 -0.24 13.59
C PRO A 198 -4.55 -1.68 13.79
N LEU A 199 -3.31 -2.04 13.42
CA LEU A 199 -2.74 -3.35 13.68
C LEU A 199 -2.64 -3.61 15.18
N THR A 200 -2.06 -2.68 15.94
CA THR A 200 -1.97 -2.75 17.41
C THR A 200 -3.36 -2.82 18.04
N TYR A 201 -4.33 -2.04 17.56
CA TYR A 201 -5.71 -2.12 18.05
C TYR A 201 -6.28 -3.53 17.89
N VAL A 202 -6.14 -4.15 16.72
CA VAL A 202 -6.56 -5.54 16.48
C VAL A 202 -5.84 -6.50 17.43
N MET A 203 -4.54 -6.33 17.64
CA MET A 203 -3.75 -7.16 18.55
C MET A 203 -4.22 -7.01 20.01
N VAL A 204 -4.53 -5.80 20.45
CA VAL A 204 -5.03 -5.53 21.82
C VAL A 204 -6.40 -6.17 22.05
N LEU A 205 -7.31 -6.15 21.05
CA LEU A 205 -8.60 -6.83 21.14
C LEU A 205 -8.45 -8.35 21.36
N HIS A 206 -7.37 -8.94 20.84
CA HIS A 206 -7.09 -10.37 20.93
C HIS A 206 -5.84 -10.67 21.78
N ARG A 207 -5.52 -9.82 22.77
CA ARG A 207 -4.28 -9.91 23.55
C ARG A 207 -4.07 -11.25 24.26
N ARG A 208 -5.14 -11.97 24.57
CA ARG A 208 -5.07 -13.30 25.21
C ARG A 208 -4.43 -14.36 24.33
N GLU A 209 -4.46 -14.18 23.02
CA GLU A 209 -3.82 -15.07 22.03
C GLU A 209 -2.35 -14.72 21.78
N LEU A 210 -1.89 -13.54 22.23
CA LEU A 210 -0.54 -13.05 22.00
C LEU A 210 0.41 -13.56 23.11
N THR A 211 0.94 -14.75 22.91
CA THR A 211 1.99 -15.26 23.80
C THR A 211 3.32 -14.53 23.55
N PRO A 212 4.26 -14.51 24.53
CA PRO A 212 5.59 -13.94 24.31
C PRO A 212 6.30 -14.51 23.08
N VAL A 213 6.11 -15.79 22.79
CA VAL A 213 6.67 -16.45 21.59
C VAL A 213 6.10 -15.87 20.30
N VAL A 214 4.79 -15.59 20.25
CA VAL A 214 4.16 -14.96 19.10
C VAL A 214 4.69 -13.55 18.90
N ILE A 215 4.78 -12.77 19.98
CA ILE A 215 5.33 -11.41 19.93
C ILE A 215 6.78 -11.44 19.44
N ALA A 216 7.62 -12.34 19.96
CA ALA A 216 9.01 -12.50 19.52
C ALA A 216 9.10 -12.85 18.01
N LYS A 217 8.22 -13.74 17.51
CA LYS A 217 8.17 -14.07 16.07
C LYS A 217 7.73 -12.88 15.22
N LEU A 218 6.77 -12.09 15.69
CA LEU A 218 6.33 -10.86 14.99
C LEU A 218 7.45 -9.82 14.90
N LEU A 219 8.14 -9.58 16.02
CA LEU A 219 9.29 -8.68 16.07
C LEU A 219 10.43 -9.22 15.18
N GLY A 220 10.70 -10.51 15.23
CA GLY A 220 11.69 -11.18 14.38
C GLY A 220 11.36 -11.01 12.88
N ALA A 221 10.10 -11.20 12.49
CA ALA A 221 9.65 -10.99 11.12
C ALA A 221 9.80 -9.52 10.69
N LEU A 222 9.44 -8.57 11.55
CA LEU A 222 9.60 -7.14 11.28
C LEU A 222 11.08 -6.77 11.10
N ILE A 223 11.95 -7.18 12.05
CA ILE A 223 13.38 -6.87 12.02
C ILE A 223 14.04 -7.50 10.80
N LEU A 224 13.71 -8.76 10.48
CA LEU A 224 14.25 -9.45 9.32
C LEU A 224 14.02 -8.63 8.03
N TRP A 225 12.85 -8.01 7.88
CA TRP A 225 12.54 -7.26 6.67
C TRP A 225 12.94 -5.80 6.72
N LEU A 226 13.10 -5.22 7.90
CA LEU A 226 13.81 -3.95 8.05
C LEU A 226 15.28 -4.05 7.64
N SER A 227 15.85 -5.28 7.60
CA SER A 227 17.21 -5.49 7.06
C SER A 227 17.36 -5.08 5.60
N VAL A 228 16.28 -4.84 4.85
CA VAL A 228 16.32 -4.25 3.51
C VAL A 228 17.06 -2.90 3.50
N TYR A 229 17.07 -2.18 4.62
CA TYR A 229 17.80 -0.93 4.76
C TYR A 229 19.34 -1.09 4.71
N ILE A 230 19.87 -2.31 4.89
CA ILE A 230 21.30 -2.63 4.68
C ILE A 230 21.71 -2.36 3.22
N TYR A 231 20.77 -2.35 2.29
CA TYR A 231 20.98 -1.89 0.93
C TYR A 231 21.65 -0.50 0.87
N LEU A 232 21.22 0.44 1.69
CA LEU A 232 21.66 1.84 1.63
C LEU A 232 23.19 1.99 1.86
N PRO A 233 23.78 1.49 2.97
CA PRO A 233 25.23 1.61 3.17
C PRO A 233 26.03 0.79 2.15
N ILE A 234 25.56 -0.37 1.72
CA ILE A 234 26.22 -1.17 0.68
C ILE A 234 26.30 -0.38 -0.64
N ARG A 235 25.19 0.25 -1.03
CA ARG A 235 25.14 0.99 -2.30
C ARG A 235 25.84 2.32 -2.23
N ALA A 236 25.71 3.05 -1.12
CA ALA A 236 26.42 4.30 -0.92
C ALA A 236 27.95 4.09 -0.98
N SER A 237 28.47 3.02 -0.38
CA SER A 237 29.89 2.67 -0.42
C SER A 237 30.42 2.33 -1.85
N ALA A 238 29.51 1.98 -2.76
CA ALA A 238 29.88 1.73 -4.16
C ALA A 238 29.89 3.00 -5.03
N ASN A 239 29.71 4.19 -4.45
CA ASN A 239 29.70 5.49 -5.11
C ASN A 239 28.83 5.55 -6.37
N PRO A 240 27.53 5.25 -6.29
CA PRO A 240 26.64 5.29 -7.44
C PRO A 240 26.43 6.74 -7.91
N PRO A 241 26.01 6.96 -9.18
CA PRO A 241 25.79 8.30 -9.73
C PRO A 241 24.78 9.15 -8.94
N ILE A 242 23.84 8.49 -8.25
CA ILE A 242 22.84 9.13 -7.38
C ILE A 242 23.00 8.54 -5.99
N SER A 243 23.42 9.37 -5.03
CA SER A 243 23.61 8.95 -3.63
C SER A 243 23.29 10.12 -2.69
N TRP A 244 22.14 10.03 -2.02
CA TRP A 244 21.75 11.03 -1.03
C TRP A 244 22.26 10.67 0.37
N GLY A 245 22.66 11.69 1.12
CA GLY A 245 22.89 11.61 2.56
C GLY A 245 24.13 10.87 3.00
N ASP A 246 25.03 10.47 2.08
CA ASP A 246 26.25 9.71 2.41
C ASP A 246 26.00 8.51 3.35
N ALA A 247 25.02 7.68 2.99
CA ALA A 247 24.58 6.56 3.81
C ALA A 247 25.65 5.44 3.99
N ALA A 248 26.88 5.64 3.50
CA ALA A 248 28.00 4.74 3.73
C ALA A 248 28.50 4.72 5.18
N ASN A 249 28.28 5.80 5.93
CA ASN A 249 28.59 5.91 7.34
C ASN A 249 27.30 5.93 8.20
N LEU A 250 27.44 5.72 9.52
CA LEU A 250 26.29 5.63 10.42
C LEU A 250 25.48 6.95 10.49
N GLU A 251 26.14 8.08 10.49
CA GLU A 251 25.50 9.39 10.55
C GLU A 251 24.63 9.62 9.30
N GLY A 252 25.19 9.46 8.12
CA GLY A 252 24.49 9.61 6.86
C GLY A 252 23.39 8.56 6.67
N PHE A 253 23.62 7.31 7.13
CA PHE A 253 22.59 6.28 7.16
C PHE A 253 21.39 6.70 8.02
N LEU A 254 21.64 7.12 9.27
CA LEU A 254 20.58 7.57 10.17
C LEU A 254 19.88 8.82 9.64
N TRP A 255 20.63 9.77 9.06
CA TRP A 255 20.08 10.96 8.43
C TRP A 255 19.10 10.60 7.30
N THR A 256 19.50 9.64 6.44
CA THR A 256 18.66 9.17 5.33
C THR A 256 17.43 8.44 5.82
N VAL A 257 17.59 7.37 6.60
CA VAL A 257 16.49 6.49 7.04
C VAL A 257 15.45 7.24 7.88
N SER A 258 15.91 8.18 8.71
CA SER A 258 15.01 8.96 9.57
C SER A 258 14.35 10.16 8.86
N ALA A 259 14.57 10.31 7.55
CA ALA A 259 14.05 11.42 6.75
C ALA A 259 14.33 12.80 7.38
N THR A 260 15.55 13.00 7.89
CA THR A 260 15.94 14.20 8.65
C THR A 260 15.54 15.53 7.98
N PRO A 261 15.70 15.73 6.64
CA PRO A 261 15.29 16.97 5.99
C PRO A 261 13.80 17.31 6.12
N TYR A 262 12.97 16.29 6.34
CA TYR A 262 11.52 16.43 6.37
C TYR A 262 10.93 16.44 7.79
N ARG A 263 11.76 16.27 8.83
CA ARG A 263 11.30 16.24 10.23
C ARG A 263 10.58 17.49 10.64
N GLY A 264 11.02 18.66 10.17
CA GLY A 264 10.37 19.95 10.44
C GLY A 264 8.96 20.08 9.87
N LEU A 265 8.58 19.22 8.90
CA LEU A 265 7.24 19.19 8.34
C LEU A 265 6.28 18.29 9.15
N VAL A 266 6.82 17.38 9.96
CA VAL A 266 6.01 16.48 10.80
C VAL A 266 5.53 17.29 12.01
N PHE A 267 4.21 17.44 12.14
CA PHE A 267 3.55 18.27 13.15
C PHE A 267 4.00 19.74 13.13
N GLY A 268 4.62 20.21 12.03
CA GLY A 268 5.11 21.58 11.88
C GLY A 268 4.02 22.62 11.59
N LEU A 269 2.77 22.20 11.41
CA LEU A 269 1.67 23.10 11.13
C LEU A 269 1.23 23.82 12.42
N PRO A 270 1.13 25.16 12.44
CA PRO A 270 0.55 25.90 13.54
C PRO A 270 -0.88 25.45 13.84
N VAL A 271 -1.24 25.38 15.12
CA VAL A 271 -2.60 24.96 15.54
C VAL A 271 -3.69 25.84 14.92
N ALA A 272 -3.39 27.12 14.71
CA ALA A 272 -4.29 28.07 14.06
C ALA A 272 -4.67 27.69 12.63
N ASP A 273 -3.82 26.95 11.92
CA ASP A 273 -4.02 26.53 10.52
C ASP A 273 -4.78 25.20 10.40
N LEU A 274 -4.98 24.47 11.50
CA LEU A 274 -5.69 23.18 11.50
C LEU A 274 -7.08 23.25 10.87
N PRO A 275 -7.95 24.26 11.13
CA PRO A 275 -9.25 24.35 10.48
C PRO A 275 -9.15 24.41 8.96
N GLY A 276 -8.22 25.21 8.43
CA GLY A 276 -7.95 25.30 6.99
C GLY A 276 -7.53 23.94 6.40
N ARG A 277 -6.64 23.23 7.08
CA ARG A 277 -6.23 21.88 6.68
C ARG A 277 -7.37 20.87 6.68
N LEU A 278 -8.26 20.92 7.65
CA LEU A 278 -9.44 20.03 7.65
C LEU A 278 -10.34 20.29 6.45
N VAL A 279 -10.50 21.55 6.03
CA VAL A 279 -11.25 21.89 4.82
C VAL A 279 -10.55 21.34 3.56
N GLU A 280 -9.22 21.50 3.45
CA GLU A 280 -8.43 20.94 2.35
C GLU A 280 -8.57 19.40 2.30
N TRP A 281 -8.49 18.73 3.44
CA TRP A 281 -8.70 17.27 3.51
C TRP A 281 -10.11 16.85 3.09
N ALA A 282 -11.13 17.63 3.49
CA ALA A 282 -12.50 17.38 3.07
C ALA A 282 -12.66 17.55 1.54
N ASP A 283 -12.05 18.59 0.95
CA ASP A 283 -12.03 18.80 -0.50
C ASP A 283 -11.33 17.64 -1.23
N VAL A 284 -10.17 17.18 -0.73
CA VAL A 284 -9.49 15.99 -1.27
C VAL A 284 -10.43 14.79 -1.26
N LEU A 285 -11.12 14.50 -0.15
CA LEU A 285 -12.06 13.37 -0.06
C LEU A 285 -13.22 13.52 -1.06
N VAL A 286 -13.78 14.72 -1.21
CA VAL A 286 -14.83 14.99 -2.20
C VAL A 286 -14.33 14.74 -3.61
N ARG A 287 -13.12 15.16 -3.94
CA ARG A 287 -12.51 14.92 -5.26
C ARG A 287 -12.25 13.43 -5.52
N GLN A 288 -11.92 12.63 -4.46
CA GLN A 288 -11.65 11.21 -4.63
C GLN A 288 -12.94 10.38 -4.82
N PHE A 289 -14.00 10.69 -4.06
CA PHE A 289 -15.18 9.82 -3.97
C PHE A 289 -16.48 10.49 -4.37
N ASN A 290 -16.45 11.77 -4.74
CA ASN A 290 -17.59 12.69 -4.92
C ASN A 290 -18.51 12.75 -3.69
N ALA A 291 -19.46 13.70 -3.69
CA ALA A 291 -20.38 13.90 -2.56
C ALA A 291 -21.26 12.68 -2.31
N LEU A 292 -21.70 11.97 -3.36
CA LEU A 292 -22.53 10.77 -3.23
C LEU A 292 -21.76 9.62 -2.56
N GLY A 293 -20.52 9.37 -2.97
CA GLY A 293 -19.68 8.32 -2.38
C GLY A 293 -19.41 8.58 -0.90
N LEU A 294 -19.13 9.82 -0.51
CA LEU A 294 -18.95 10.22 0.89
C LEU A 294 -20.25 10.05 1.68
N PHE A 295 -21.40 10.50 1.16
CA PHE A 295 -22.69 10.32 1.79
C PHE A 295 -23.02 8.84 2.03
N MET A 296 -22.80 8.00 1.03
CA MET A 296 -22.99 6.55 1.16
C MET A 296 -22.05 5.93 2.18
N GLY A 297 -20.79 6.40 2.24
CA GLY A 297 -19.82 5.97 3.26
C GLY A 297 -20.28 6.32 4.68
N ILE A 298 -20.74 7.55 4.91
CA ILE A 298 -21.27 8.01 6.20
C ILE A 298 -22.50 7.19 6.61
N LEU A 299 -23.44 6.97 5.69
CA LEU A 299 -24.61 6.13 5.94
C LEU A 299 -24.23 4.70 6.31
N GLY A 300 -23.21 4.13 5.64
CA GLY A 300 -22.68 2.80 5.95
C GLY A 300 -22.15 2.70 7.37
N VAL A 301 -21.31 3.67 7.79
CA VAL A 301 -20.78 3.74 9.16
C VAL A 301 -21.90 3.91 10.19
N TRP A 302 -22.87 4.79 9.92
CA TRP A 302 -24.02 5.00 10.80
C TRP A 302 -24.85 3.73 10.98
N ARG A 303 -25.18 3.02 9.88
CA ARG A 303 -25.90 1.76 9.91
C ARG A 303 -25.20 0.67 10.72
N LEU A 304 -23.85 0.58 10.59
CA LEU A 304 -23.05 -0.38 11.36
C LEU A 304 -23.08 -0.11 12.88
N ARG A 305 -23.28 1.14 13.30
CA ARG A 305 -23.41 1.51 14.73
C ARG A 305 -24.77 1.15 15.30
N VAL A 306 -25.82 1.27 14.51
CA VAL A 306 -27.20 1.06 14.96
C VAL A 306 -27.58 -0.43 14.97
N SER A 307 -26.85 -1.27 14.21
CA SER A 307 -27.09 -2.73 14.14
C SER A 307 -26.37 -3.56 15.21
N LYS A 308 -25.65 -2.91 16.14
CA LYS A 308 -25.05 -3.49 17.34
C LYS A 308 -25.89 -3.22 18.57
#